data_babbc5416ac79f2b7fce2755c49a2fb7
#
_entry.id   babbc5416ac79f2b7fce2755c49a2fb7
#
_cell.length_a   1.000
_cell.length_b   1.000
_cell.length_c   1.000
_cell.angle_alpha   90.00
_cell.angle_beta   90.00
_cell.angle_gamma   90.00
#
_symmetry.space_group_name_H-M   'P 1'
#
loop_
_entity.id
_entity.type
_entity.pdbx_description
1 polymer ?
#
loop_
_entity_poly.entity_id
_entity_poly.type
_entity_poly.pdbx_seq_one_letter_code
_entity_poly.pdbx_strand_id
1 'polypeptide(L)'
;MGSSSRTAIALFWAVIIFAPPSQAAEPDGPAALLTRAEAVSISIQNRIAEKFGKSGDSKSEQKALANYYAEPDSHPLWVDENGLNDRAKAVMDEIGKADEYGLRASDYALPKREGFDANSRDAVNWLADAETKISIAVLHYARDARGGRLDPQHIDENLDPTLVLPDPLQLLETIAIRSEPATYLRSFQPDQPQFEALRKALIASREGNPEETVVTIPDGPTLKLGVEHEQVALLRKRLEIPTSAQDGKETLFDASVDEAVKRFQMARGVMPDGVVGPGTRRLLNQQRHQQSANPARTRLILLNMERWRWLPSDLGPFYVTVNIPEFTLRVVEDGKVAHSTRVVVGKPDKQTPVFYKDMQEIVFNPIWNVPNSIKTEELLPAITGGGGDWFGGGYDTSVFERHGLRVNLGGRDVDPSMLDWSRIDIRSLNIYQPPGPDNVLGTVKFVFPNKHDVYMHDTTQKNLFAQTVRAESHGCMRVQNPDQLAVILLKQDQGWSAANVASAIQGGDDQHVALKQKIPVYINYFTLWVNDDGSISTFNDIYGHDARMAAALFGEAVAYDPFPPVSESSESPEPQASPAQRRRQARGGPRPGNSIAESLSRFLDN
;
A
#
# COMPACT_ATOMS: atom_id res chain seq x y z
N MET A 1 -19.16 -1.55 68.93
CA MET A 1 -20.10 -0.51 69.32
C MET A 1 -20.96 -0.26 68.07
N GLY A 2 -22.12 -0.86 67.92
CA GLY A 2 -23.38 -0.91 68.66
C GLY A 2 -24.28 0.18 68.06
N SER A 3 -25.31 -0.09 67.42
CA SER A 3 -26.69 -0.48 67.76
C SER A 3 -27.59 -0.38 66.47
N SER A 4 -28.21 -1.32 66.13
CA SER A 4 -29.60 -1.83 66.11
C SER A 4 -30.68 -0.85 66.48
N SER A 5 -31.74 -0.74 65.61
CA SER A 5 -33.17 -0.52 65.93
C SER A 5 -33.98 -0.80 64.68
N ARG A 6 -34.69 -1.87 64.57
CA ARG A 6 -35.99 -2.33 65.05
C ARG A 6 -37.19 -1.57 64.39
N THR A 7 -37.76 -2.23 63.44
CA THR A 7 -39.16 -2.52 63.03
C THR A 7 -40.25 -1.98 63.89
N ALA A 8 -41.25 -1.34 63.27
CA ALA A 8 -42.63 -1.26 63.78
C ALA A 8 -43.61 -1.48 62.58
N ILE A 9 -44.39 -2.56 62.69
CA ILE A 9 -45.53 -2.93 61.87
C ILE A 9 -46.75 -2.21 62.47
N ALA A 10 -47.47 -1.45 61.66
CA ALA A 10 -48.80 -0.96 62.00
C ALA A 10 -49.80 -1.49 60.99
N LEU A 11 -50.64 -2.41 61.45
CA LEU A 11 -51.91 -2.80 60.80
C LEU A 11 -52.92 -1.66 60.88
N PHE A 12 -53.47 -1.26 59.74
CA PHE A 12 -54.68 -0.46 59.69
C PHE A 12 -55.75 -1.18 58.87
N TRP A 13 -56.93 -1.26 59.50
CA TRP A 13 -58.14 -1.86 59.00
C TRP A 13 -58.72 -1.06 57.82
N ALA A 14 -59.11 -1.78 56.75
CA ALA A 14 -59.84 -1.19 55.62
C ALA A 14 -61.29 -0.97 55.96
N VAL A 15 -61.74 0.26 55.84
CA VAL A 15 -63.19 0.62 55.80
C VAL A 15 -63.55 0.73 54.30
N ILE A 16 -64.37 -0.19 53.81
CA ILE A 16 -64.95 -0.15 52.46
C ILE A 16 -66.09 0.90 52.48
N ILE A 17 -65.86 2.03 51.80
CA ILE A 17 -66.86 2.99 51.45
C ILE A 17 -67.20 2.78 49.97
N PHE A 18 -68.46 2.36 49.71
CA PHE A 18 -69.05 2.33 48.37
C PHE A 18 -69.20 3.77 47.86
N ALA A 19 -68.41 4.14 46.85
CA ALA A 19 -68.62 5.34 46.05
C ALA A 19 -69.44 4.98 44.78
N PRO A 20 -70.30 5.89 44.32
CA PRO A 20 -71.13 5.65 43.14
C PRO A 20 -70.29 5.57 41.86
N PRO A 21 -70.76 4.96 40.76
CA PRO A 21 -70.03 4.79 39.56
C PRO A 21 -69.63 6.16 38.98
N SER A 22 -68.34 6.43 38.97
CA SER A 22 -67.77 7.55 38.25
C SER A 22 -68.05 7.35 36.75
N GLN A 23 -68.67 8.34 36.16
CA GLN A 23 -68.85 8.47 34.73
C GLN A 23 -67.46 8.23 34.04
N ALA A 24 -67.46 7.33 33.08
CA ALA A 24 -66.34 7.15 32.17
C ALA A 24 -66.03 8.53 31.56
N ALA A 25 -64.82 9.01 31.84
CA ALA A 25 -64.26 10.14 31.10
C ALA A 25 -64.17 9.69 29.67
N GLU A 26 -64.83 10.33 28.77
CA GLU A 26 -64.61 10.23 27.33
C GLU A 26 -63.18 10.51 27.04
N PRO A 27 -62.55 9.76 26.10
CA PRO A 27 -61.23 10.08 25.62
C PRO A 27 -61.38 11.19 24.57
N ASP A 28 -61.49 12.42 25.02
CA ASP A 28 -61.59 13.59 24.17
C ASP A 28 -60.37 14.51 24.34
N GLY A 29 -59.39 14.26 23.53
CA GLY A 29 -58.60 15.28 22.89
C GLY A 29 -58.52 14.94 21.41
N PRO A 30 -58.70 15.90 20.47
CA PRO A 30 -58.41 15.61 19.07
C PRO A 30 -56.99 15.12 19.01
N ALA A 31 -56.78 13.90 18.46
CA ALA A 31 -55.43 13.40 18.16
C ALA A 31 -54.70 14.54 17.45
N ALA A 32 -53.67 15.09 18.11
CA ALA A 32 -52.90 16.18 17.55
C ALA A 32 -52.44 15.72 16.17
N LEU A 33 -52.92 16.39 15.13
CA LEU A 33 -52.49 16.09 13.77
C LEU A 33 -50.97 16.31 13.72
N LEU A 34 -50.24 15.22 13.48
CA LEU A 34 -48.77 15.27 13.32
C LEU A 34 -48.42 16.36 12.31
N THR A 35 -47.49 17.20 12.65
CA THR A 35 -46.89 18.10 11.67
C THR A 35 -46.22 17.28 10.56
N ARG A 36 -46.06 17.86 9.39
CA ARG A 36 -45.33 17.17 8.28
C ARG A 36 -43.92 16.74 8.71
N ALA A 37 -43.22 17.56 9.47
CA ALA A 37 -41.87 17.25 9.96
C ALA A 37 -41.88 16.02 10.90
N GLU A 38 -42.82 15.92 11.82
CA GLU A 38 -42.97 14.75 12.69
C GLU A 38 -43.32 13.49 11.87
N ALA A 39 -44.21 13.61 10.90
CA ALA A 39 -44.57 12.51 10.00
C ALA A 39 -43.37 12.03 9.19
N VAL A 40 -42.51 12.94 8.70
CA VAL A 40 -41.26 12.61 7.99
C VAL A 40 -40.31 11.89 8.93
N SER A 41 -40.05 12.40 10.14
CA SER A 41 -39.15 11.78 11.12
C SER A 41 -39.59 10.35 11.48
N ILE A 42 -40.90 10.15 11.75
CA ILE A 42 -41.45 8.81 12.00
C ILE A 42 -41.29 7.89 10.76
N SER A 43 -41.51 8.42 9.55
CA SER A 43 -41.36 7.65 8.33
C SER A 43 -39.87 7.24 8.09
N ILE A 44 -38.90 8.11 8.41
CA ILE A 44 -37.47 7.81 8.37
C ILE A 44 -37.15 6.67 9.34
N GLN A 45 -37.55 6.79 10.60
CA GLN A 45 -37.29 5.76 11.61
C GLN A 45 -37.89 4.41 11.20
N ASN A 46 -39.12 4.39 10.69
CA ASN A 46 -39.76 3.16 10.21
C ASN A 46 -39.02 2.53 9.05
N ARG A 47 -38.56 3.32 8.05
CA ARG A 47 -37.79 2.83 6.92
C ARG A 47 -36.44 2.24 7.36
N ILE A 48 -35.75 2.89 8.27
CA ILE A 48 -34.47 2.41 8.80
C ILE A 48 -34.72 1.10 9.57
N ALA A 49 -35.76 1.04 10.42
CA ALA A 49 -36.11 -0.17 11.16
C ALA A 49 -36.54 -1.33 10.22
N GLU A 50 -37.31 -1.05 9.17
CA GLU A 50 -37.71 -2.05 8.17
C GLU A 50 -36.50 -2.57 7.38
N LYS A 51 -35.64 -1.66 6.91
CA LYS A 51 -34.50 -1.99 6.07
C LYS A 51 -33.38 -2.71 6.83
N PHE A 52 -33.16 -2.34 8.10
CA PHE A 52 -32.01 -2.79 8.89
C PHE A 52 -32.36 -3.55 10.17
N GLY A 53 -33.59 -3.47 10.65
CA GLY A 53 -34.01 -4.02 11.94
C GLY A 53 -34.10 -5.54 12.03
N LYS A 54 -33.95 -6.27 10.91
CA LYS A 54 -34.05 -7.75 10.84
C LYS A 54 -32.70 -8.46 10.68
N SER A 55 -31.59 -7.75 10.56
CA SER A 55 -30.26 -8.35 10.35
C SER A 55 -29.51 -8.39 11.68
N GLY A 56 -29.25 -9.60 12.19
CA GLY A 56 -28.39 -9.84 13.36
C GLY A 56 -26.93 -9.41 13.16
N ASP A 57 -26.49 -9.28 11.92
CA ASP A 57 -25.21 -8.73 11.48
C ASP A 57 -25.41 -7.31 10.92
N SER A 58 -25.89 -6.39 11.77
CA SER A 58 -25.98 -5.00 11.34
C SER A 58 -24.56 -4.43 11.15
N LYS A 59 -24.18 -4.17 9.91
CA LYS A 59 -22.98 -3.39 9.56
C LYS A 59 -22.97 -2.13 10.43
N SER A 60 -21.80 -1.69 10.86
CA SER A 60 -21.68 -0.53 11.77
C SER A 60 -22.42 0.72 11.27
N GLU A 61 -22.48 0.94 9.95
CA GLU A 61 -23.19 2.03 9.29
C GLU A 61 -24.72 1.96 9.49
N GLN A 62 -25.30 0.75 9.42
CA GLN A 62 -26.74 0.54 9.62
C GLN A 62 -27.14 0.86 11.07
N LYS A 63 -26.30 0.43 12.00
CA LYS A 63 -26.50 0.71 13.44
C LYS A 63 -26.35 2.21 13.72
N ALA A 64 -25.36 2.86 13.09
CA ALA A 64 -25.16 4.30 13.24
C ALA A 64 -26.36 5.12 12.75
N LEU A 65 -26.93 4.75 11.58
CA LEU A 65 -28.15 5.36 11.06
C LEU A 65 -29.32 5.18 12.02
N ALA A 66 -29.54 3.93 12.49
CA ALA A 66 -30.63 3.64 13.43
C ALA A 66 -30.48 4.44 14.74
N ASN A 67 -29.26 4.52 15.28
CA ASN A 67 -28.99 5.27 16.50
C ASN A 67 -29.19 6.77 16.28
N TYR A 68 -28.64 7.35 15.20
CA TYR A 68 -28.75 8.77 14.92
C TYR A 68 -30.21 9.22 14.82
N TYR A 69 -31.05 8.54 14.04
CA TYR A 69 -32.44 8.91 13.84
C TYR A 69 -33.39 8.46 14.96
N ALA A 70 -32.93 7.63 15.91
CA ALA A 70 -33.70 7.28 17.10
C ALA A 70 -33.63 8.34 18.21
N GLU A 71 -32.62 9.21 18.17
CA GLU A 71 -32.49 10.28 19.18
C GLU A 71 -33.67 11.27 19.10
N PRO A 72 -34.27 11.67 20.24
CA PRO A 72 -35.44 12.55 20.26
C PRO A 72 -35.24 13.91 19.59
N ASP A 73 -33.99 14.42 19.63
CA ASP A 73 -33.62 15.73 19.07
C ASP A 73 -33.06 15.63 17.64
N SER A 74 -33.07 14.42 17.04
CA SER A 74 -32.61 14.26 15.67
C SER A 74 -33.62 14.86 14.68
N HIS A 75 -33.09 15.72 13.82
CA HIS A 75 -33.85 16.29 12.71
C HIS A 75 -33.34 15.76 11.38
N PRO A 76 -34.21 15.72 10.33
CA PRO A 76 -33.75 15.41 8.98
C PRO A 76 -32.58 16.34 8.56
N LEU A 77 -31.51 15.76 7.99
CA LEU A 77 -30.30 16.48 7.60
C LEU A 77 -30.41 17.08 6.22
N TRP A 78 -31.15 16.40 5.32
CA TRP A 78 -31.09 16.59 3.87
C TRP A 78 -32.39 17.10 3.27
N VAL A 79 -33.50 17.01 4.04
CA VAL A 79 -34.82 17.42 3.55
C VAL A 79 -35.50 18.42 4.48
N ASP A 80 -36.34 19.23 3.89
CA ASP A 80 -37.29 20.11 4.58
C ASP A 80 -38.69 19.99 3.94
N GLU A 81 -39.64 20.85 4.32
CA GLU A 81 -41.00 20.84 3.79
C GLU A 81 -41.06 21.10 2.26
N ASN A 82 -40.03 21.68 1.68
CA ASN A 82 -39.93 22.05 0.27
C ASN A 82 -39.12 21.04 -0.56
N GLY A 83 -38.66 19.94 0.03
CA GLY A 83 -37.88 18.91 -0.65
C GLY A 83 -36.43 18.82 -0.19
N LEU A 84 -35.49 18.69 -1.13
CA LEU A 84 -34.06 18.66 -0.83
C LEU A 84 -33.58 20.04 -0.43
N ASN A 85 -33.01 20.18 0.77
CA ASN A 85 -32.41 21.43 1.24
C ASN A 85 -31.04 21.69 0.56
N ASP A 86 -30.41 22.83 0.81
CA ASP A 86 -29.15 23.21 0.17
C ASP A 86 -27.97 22.34 0.64
N ARG A 87 -28.05 21.78 1.85
CA ARG A 87 -27.05 20.83 2.37
C ARG A 87 -27.06 19.53 1.57
N ALA A 88 -28.26 19.01 1.27
CA ALA A 88 -28.42 17.83 0.41
C ALA A 88 -27.84 18.06 -0.97
N LYS A 89 -28.17 19.20 -1.60
CA LYS A 89 -27.66 19.56 -2.93
C LYS A 89 -26.12 19.59 -2.93
N ALA A 90 -25.53 20.22 -1.90
CA ALA A 90 -24.07 20.34 -1.79
C ALA A 90 -23.36 18.99 -1.64
N VAL A 91 -23.85 18.07 -0.79
CA VAL A 91 -23.26 16.73 -0.64
C VAL A 91 -23.50 15.85 -1.86
N MET A 92 -24.66 15.98 -2.51
CA MET A 92 -24.94 15.27 -3.76
C MET A 92 -24.02 15.74 -4.90
N ASP A 93 -23.70 17.04 -4.98
CA ASP A 93 -22.73 17.59 -5.92
C ASP A 93 -21.31 17.06 -5.64
N GLU A 94 -20.93 16.94 -4.39
CA GLU A 94 -19.63 16.38 -4.01
C GLU A 94 -19.54 14.89 -4.36
N ILE A 95 -20.55 14.09 -4.00
CA ILE A 95 -20.60 12.67 -4.37
C ILE A 95 -20.64 12.50 -5.89
N GLY A 96 -21.30 13.39 -6.61
CA GLY A 96 -21.30 13.40 -8.07
C GLY A 96 -19.92 13.53 -8.72
N LYS A 97 -18.93 14.08 -7.98
CA LYS A 97 -17.52 14.18 -8.41
C LYS A 97 -16.68 12.95 -8.04
N ALA A 98 -17.29 11.90 -7.48
CA ALA A 98 -16.56 10.71 -7.03
C ALA A 98 -15.66 10.11 -8.12
N ASP A 99 -16.08 10.18 -9.39
CA ASP A 99 -15.28 9.70 -10.52
C ASP A 99 -13.94 10.44 -10.66
N GLU A 100 -13.88 11.74 -10.37
CA GLU A 100 -12.64 12.52 -10.44
C GLU A 100 -11.61 12.02 -9.41
N TYR A 101 -12.09 11.48 -8.29
CA TYR A 101 -11.27 10.92 -7.22
C TYR A 101 -11.00 9.42 -7.39
N GLY A 102 -11.37 8.81 -8.54
CA GLY A 102 -11.17 7.39 -8.79
C GLY A 102 -12.13 6.46 -8.06
N LEU A 103 -13.17 7.00 -7.44
CA LEU A 103 -14.35 6.27 -7.00
C LEU A 103 -15.32 6.11 -8.17
N ARG A 104 -16.56 5.67 -7.92
CA ARG A 104 -17.59 5.53 -8.94
C ARG A 104 -18.89 6.17 -8.44
N ALA A 105 -19.28 7.33 -9.01
CA ALA A 105 -20.46 8.06 -8.57
C ALA A 105 -21.76 7.23 -8.63
N SER A 106 -21.87 6.31 -9.61
CA SER A 106 -23.00 5.38 -9.74
C SER A 106 -23.14 4.36 -8.59
N ASP A 107 -22.10 4.15 -7.80
CA ASP A 107 -22.14 3.23 -6.65
C ASP A 107 -22.93 3.83 -5.46
N TYR A 108 -23.16 5.14 -5.48
CA TYR A 108 -23.89 5.87 -4.44
C TYR A 108 -25.31 6.17 -4.91
N ALA A 109 -26.29 5.45 -4.37
CA ALA A 109 -27.70 5.55 -4.77
C ALA A 109 -28.32 6.87 -4.28
N LEU A 110 -28.14 7.95 -5.02
CA LEU A 110 -28.73 9.26 -4.71
C LEU A 110 -30.17 9.37 -5.21
N PRO A 111 -31.03 10.15 -4.53
CA PRO A 111 -32.37 10.46 -5.05
C PRO A 111 -32.27 11.39 -6.27
N LYS A 112 -33.34 11.40 -7.10
CA LYS A 112 -33.45 12.39 -8.16
C LYS A 112 -33.67 13.78 -7.55
N ARG A 113 -33.02 14.80 -8.13
CA ARG A 113 -33.15 16.20 -7.65
C ARG A 113 -34.52 16.82 -7.93
N GLU A 114 -35.18 16.33 -8.95
CA GLU A 114 -36.46 16.82 -9.43
C GLU A 114 -37.58 15.82 -9.12
N GLY A 115 -38.82 16.27 -9.14
CA GLY A 115 -40.00 15.42 -8.98
C GLY A 115 -40.61 15.41 -7.58
N PHE A 116 -40.16 16.28 -6.65
CA PHE A 116 -40.84 16.47 -5.38
C PHE A 116 -42.10 17.35 -5.58
N ASP A 117 -43.23 16.83 -5.17
CA ASP A 117 -44.51 17.57 -5.10
C ASP A 117 -44.99 17.60 -3.65
N ALA A 118 -44.94 18.78 -3.04
CA ALA A 118 -45.35 19.00 -1.65
C ALA A 118 -46.86 18.69 -1.42
N ASN A 119 -47.68 18.74 -2.45
CA ASN A 119 -49.12 18.45 -2.37
C ASN A 119 -49.47 16.98 -2.64
N SER A 120 -48.47 16.18 -3.03
CA SER A 120 -48.65 14.74 -3.23
C SER A 120 -48.98 14.03 -1.92
N ARG A 121 -49.86 13.04 -1.99
CA ARG A 121 -50.12 12.14 -0.84
C ARG A 121 -48.89 11.32 -0.47
N ASP A 122 -47.91 11.21 -1.37
CA ASP A 122 -46.67 10.47 -1.18
C ASP A 122 -45.49 11.37 -0.76
N ALA A 123 -45.72 12.66 -0.53
CA ALA A 123 -44.69 13.64 -0.19
C ALA A 123 -43.83 13.21 1.03
N VAL A 124 -44.45 12.73 2.11
CA VAL A 124 -43.77 12.26 3.31
C VAL A 124 -42.86 11.07 3.02
N ASN A 125 -43.37 10.11 2.24
CA ASN A 125 -42.56 8.93 1.85
C ASN A 125 -41.41 9.30 0.97
N TRP A 126 -41.59 10.25 0.04
CA TRP A 126 -40.51 10.75 -0.82
C TRP A 126 -39.41 11.42 0.01
N LEU A 127 -39.76 12.30 0.96
CA LEU A 127 -38.82 12.98 1.85
C LEU A 127 -38.03 11.96 2.69
N ALA A 128 -38.72 10.99 3.30
CA ALA A 128 -38.06 9.95 4.09
C ALA A 128 -37.13 9.04 3.26
N ASP A 129 -37.52 8.74 2.01
CA ASP A 129 -36.66 7.98 1.09
C ASP A 129 -35.43 8.76 0.68
N ALA A 130 -35.59 10.04 0.37
CA ALA A 130 -34.47 10.92 0.01
C ALA A 130 -33.49 11.09 1.16
N GLU A 131 -33.97 11.37 2.36
CA GLU A 131 -33.16 11.48 3.59
C GLU A 131 -32.33 10.22 3.82
N THR A 132 -32.99 9.07 3.79
CA THR A 132 -32.34 7.77 4.03
C THR A 132 -31.29 7.45 2.97
N LYS A 133 -31.59 7.71 1.68
CA LYS A 133 -30.66 7.46 0.57
C LYS A 133 -29.41 8.34 0.66
N ILE A 134 -29.58 9.64 0.93
CA ILE A 134 -28.45 10.56 1.04
C ILE A 134 -27.59 10.19 2.24
N SER A 135 -28.18 9.89 3.40
CA SER A 135 -27.43 9.46 4.58
C SER A 135 -26.60 8.21 4.34
N ILE A 136 -27.17 7.20 3.67
CA ILE A 136 -26.44 5.99 3.28
C ILE A 136 -25.32 6.33 2.30
N ALA A 137 -25.59 7.14 1.28
CA ALA A 137 -24.60 7.55 0.29
C ALA A 137 -23.43 8.32 0.92
N VAL A 138 -23.70 9.21 1.88
CA VAL A 138 -22.70 9.96 2.64
C VAL A 138 -21.78 9.02 3.44
N LEU A 139 -22.36 8.05 4.15
CA LEU A 139 -21.57 7.06 4.91
C LEU A 139 -20.70 6.21 3.99
N HIS A 140 -21.28 5.66 2.91
CA HIS A 140 -20.55 4.84 1.95
C HIS A 140 -19.44 5.64 1.28
N TYR A 141 -19.73 6.87 0.83
CA TYR A 141 -18.71 7.72 0.21
C TYR A 141 -17.56 8.02 1.16
N ALA A 142 -17.83 8.40 2.40
CA ALA A 142 -16.80 8.72 3.39
C ALA A 142 -15.91 7.50 3.71
N ARG A 143 -16.51 6.32 3.85
CA ARG A 143 -15.80 5.05 4.03
C ARG A 143 -14.89 4.77 2.83
N ASP A 144 -15.44 4.82 1.62
CA ASP A 144 -14.72 4.50 0.39
C ASP A 144 -13.64 5.56 0.07
N ALA A 145 -13.91 6.83 0.36
CA ALA A 145 -12.95 7.91 0.21
C ALA A 145 -11.75 7.74 1.15
N ARG A 146 -11.97 7.22 2.37
CA ARG A 146 -10.93 7.06 3.39
C ARG A 146 -10.21 5.73 3.33
N GLY A 147 -10.91 4.63 3.08
CA GLY A 147 -10.35 3.27 3.16
C GLY A 147 -10.26 2.54 1.84
N GLY A 148 -10.82 3.12 0.76
CA GLY A 148 -10.94 2.45 -0.52
C GLY A 148 -12.19 1.58 -0.63
N ARG A 149 -12.41 1.03 -1.82
CA ARG A 149 -13.55 0.15 -2.14
C ARG A 149 -13.22 -1.33 -1.94
N LEU A 150 -11.94 -1.65 -1.83
CA LEU A 150 -11.45 -3.02 -1.65
C LEU A 150 -11.04 -3.24 -0.19
N ASP A 151 -11.31 -4.44 0.30
CA ASP A 151 -10.65 -4.95 1.49
C ASP A 151 -9.30 -5.56 1.06
N PRO A 152 -8.17 -4.97 1.46
CA PRO A 152 -6.85 -5.41 1.01
C PRO A 152 -6.57 -6.88 1.35
N GLN A 153 -6.93 -7.33 2.55
CA GLN A 153 -6.67 -8.70 3.01
C GLN A 153 -7.49 -9.75 2.25
N HIS A 154 -8.66 -9.38 1.70
CA HIS A 154 -9.43 -10.25 0.81
C HIS A 154 -8.83 -10.36 -0.59
N ILE A 155 -7.97 -9.42 -1.00
CA ILE A 155 -7.26 -9.48 -2.26
C ILE A 155 -6.02 -10.37 -2.15
N ASP A 156 -5.23 -10.18 -1.07
CA ASP A 156 -4.04 -10.96 -0.78
C ASP A 156 -3.67 -10.80 0.70
N GLU A 157 -3.27 -11.90 1.37
CA GLU A 157 -2.86 -11.90 2.78
C GLU A 157 -1.64 -11.02 3.08
N ASN A 158 -0.82 -10.75 2.05
CA ASN A 158 0.32 -9.84 2.13
C ASN A 158 -0.06 -8.35 1.94
N LEU A 159 -1.31 -8.06 1.64
CA LEU A 159 -1.86 -6.70 1.66
C LEU A 159 -2.52 -6.46 3.02
N ASP A 160 -1.75 -5.98 3.99
CA ASP A 160 -2.14 -5.87 5.40
C ASP A 160 -2.02 -4.44 5.97
N PRO A 161 -2.49 -3.41 5.27
CA PRO A 161 -2.57 -2.08 5.84
C PRO A 161 -3.63 -2.05 6.94
N THR A 162 -3.35 -1.36 8.04
CA THR A 162 -4.35 -1.11 9.09
C THR A 162 -5.24 0.04 8.66
N LEU A 163 -6.42 -0.25 8.12
CA LEU A 163 -7.36 0.78 7.68
C LEU A 163 -7.94 1.54 8.87
N VAL A 164 -7.87 2.86 8.84
CA VAL A 164 -8.51 3.75 9.82
C VAL A 164 -9.73 4.36 9.16
N LEU A 165 -10.88 3.69 9.31
CA LEU A 165 -12.15 4.13 8.74
C LEU A 165 -12.84 5.16 9.66
N PRO A 166 -13.64 6.07 9.10
CA PRO A 166 -14.44 7.00 9.91
C PRO A 166 -15.47 6.24 10.72
N ASP A 167 -15.69 6.66 11.97
CA ASP A 167 -16.82 6.17 12.76
C ASP A 167 -18.13 6.70 12.15
N PRO A 168 -19.08 5.82 11.77
CA PRO A 168 -20.28 6.25 11.04
C PRO A 168 -21.22 7.13 11.86
N LEU A 169 -21.35 6.90 13.18
CA LEU A 169 -22.20 7.72 14.03
C LEU A 169 -21.59 9.10 14.23
N GLN A 170 -20.30 9.16 14.58
CA GLN A 170 -19.57 10.41 14.74
C GLN A 170 -19.57 11.23 13.43
N LEU A 171 -19.54 10.55 12.26
CA LEU A 171 -19.64 11.22 10.97
C LEU A 171 -20.99 11.91 10.81
N LEU A 172 -22.11 11.21 11.10
CA LEU A 172 -23.46 11.78 11.00
C LEU A 172 -23.64 12.95 11.98
N GLU A 173 -23.22 12.81 13.23
CA GLU A 173 -23.28 13.86 14.25
C GLU A 173 -22.44 15.08 13.83
N THR A 174 -21.24 14.84 13.33
CA THR A 174 -20.34 15.92 12.89
C THR A 174 -20.88 16.63 11.67
N ILE A 175 -21.31 15.89 10.64
CA ILE A 175 -21.82 16.51 9.41
C ILE A 175 -23.11 17.29 9.68
N ALA A 176 -23.94 16.87 10.65
CA ALA A 176 -25.17 17.55 11.04
C ALA A 176 -24.93 19.02 11.43
N ILE A 177 -23.86 19.31 12.14
CA ILE A 177 -23.53 20.63 12.68
C ILE A 177 -22.58 21.46 11.80
N ARG A 178 -22.00 20.86 10.74
CA ARG A 178 -21.09 21.59 9.83
C ARG A 178 -21.87 22.52 8.91
N SER A 179 -21.40 23.77 8.79
CA SER A 179 -21.93 24.73 7.82
C SER A 179 -21.62 24.32 6.37
N GLU A 180 -20.46 23.67 6.16
CA GLU A 180 -19.95 23.22 4.85
C GLU A 180 -19.88 21.69 4.78
N PRO A 181 -21.02 20.97 4.67
CA PRO A 181 -21.03 19.51 4.73
C PRO A 181 -20.29 18.85 3.54
N ALA A 182 -20.31 19.46 2.36
CA ALA A 182 -19.58 18.97 1.19
C ALA A 182 -18.05 19.04 1.38
N THR A 183 -17.55 20.14 1.97
CA THR A 183 -16.13 20.28 2.31
C THR A 183 -15.71 19.25 3.36
N TYR A 184 -16.52 19.02 4.37
CA TYR A 184 -16.29 17.98 5.36
C TYR A 184 -16.26 16.59 4.71
N LEU A 185 -17.20 16.29 3.82
CA LEU A 185 -17.24 15.01 3.11
C LEU A 185 -16.00 14.81 2.22
N ARG A 186 -15.55 15.86 1.53
CA ARG A 186 -14.32 15.84 0.73
C ARG A 186 -13.07 15.58 1.57
N SER A 187 -13.02 16.02 2.82
CA SER A 187 -11.86 15.84 3.70
C SER A 187 -11.53 14.39 4.04
N PHE A 188 -12.37 13.43 3.66
CA PHE A 188 -12.06 12.01 3.75
C PHE A 188 -11.19 11.50 2.59
N GLN A 189 -11.08 12.24 1.48
CA GLN A 189 -10.14 11.92 0.42
C GLN A 189 -8.69 12.13 0.90
N PRO A 190 -7.73 11.33 0.41
CA PRO A 190 -6.32 11.58 0.69
C PRO A 190 -5.89 12.97 0.22
N ASP A 191 -5.16 13.69 1.07
CA ASP A 191 -4.68 15.06 0.82
C ASP A 191 -3.20 15.12 0.40
N GLN A 192 -2.54 13.96 0.32
CA GLN A 192 -1.14 13.88 -0.07
C GLN A 192 -0.93 14.40 -1.51
N PRO A 193 0.15 15.15 -1.76
CA PRO A 193 0.45 15.73 -3.08
C PRO A 193 0.42 14.70 -4.22
N GLN A 194 0.88 13.49 -3.95
CA GLN A 194 0.88 12.41 -4.92
C GLN A 194 -0.51 11.92 -5.31
N PHE A 195 -1.46 11.87 -4.35
CA PHE A 195 -2.85 11.53 -4.65
C PHE A 195 -3.50 12.59 -5.53
N GLU A 196 -3.23 13.87 -5.26
CA GLU A 196 -3.73 14.97 -6.11
C GLU A 196 -3.10 14.94 -7.51
N ALA A 197 -1.82 14.59 -7.62
CA ALA A 197 -1.16 14.38 -8.91
C ALA A 197 -1.81 13.22 -9.70
N LEU A 198 -2.14 12.11 -9.02
CA LEU A 198 -2.89 11.00 -9.61
C LEU A 198 -4.30 11.42 -10.04
N ARG A 199 -5.00 12.23 -9.24
CA ARG A 199 -6.32 12.76 -9.59
C ARG A 199 -6.27 13.58 -10.88
N LYS A 200 -5.32 14.50 -11.00
CA LYS A 200 -5.10 15.28 -12.22
C LYS A 200 -4.78 14.39 -13.42
N ALA A 201 -3.90 13.40 -13.24
CA ALA A 201 -3.57 12.43 -14.27
C ALA A 201 -4.78 11.58 -14.69
N LEU A 202 -5.67 11.23 -13.76
CA LEU A 202 -6.91 10.52 -14.03
C LEU A 202 -7.85 11.34 -14.91
N ILE A 203 -8.10 12.61 -14.55
CA ILE A 203 -8.94 13.53 -15.33
C ILE A 203 -8.37 13.67 -16.74
N ALA A 204 -7.07 13.98 -16.86
CA ALA A 204 -6.42 14.10 -18.16
C ALA A 204 -6.49 12.82 -19.01
N SER A 205 -6.40 11.64 -18.35
CA SER A 205 -6.48 10.36 -19.05
C SER A 205 -7.89 10.04 -19.62
N ARG A 206 -8.92 10.66 -19.05
CA ARG A 206 -10.33 10.51 -19.48
C ARG A 206 -10.75 11.53 -20.51
N GLU A 207 -10.31 12.77 -20.36
CA GLU A 207 -10.69 13.87 -21.26
C GLU A 207 -10.04 13.73 -22.64
N GLY A 208 -8.90 13.03 -22.74
CA GLY A 208 -8.12 12.91 -23.96
C GLY A 208 -7.77 14.31 -24.51
N ASN A 209 -6.53 14.72 -24.46
CA ASN A 209 -6.15 16.02 -25.00
C ASN A 209 -6.04 15.94 -26.54
N PRO A 210 -6.98 16.52 -27.32
CA PRO A 210 -6.97 16.42 -28.79
C PRO A 210 -5.87 17.24 -29.46
N GLU A 211 -5.19 18.14 -28.75
CA GLU A 211 -4.38 19.20 -29.39
C GLU A 211 -2.87 19.20 -29.12
N GLU A 212 -2.34 18.30 -28.32
CA GLU A 212 -0.88 18.21 -28.24
C GLU A 212 -0.33 17.40 -29.42
N THR A 213 0.16 18.09 -30.45
CA THR A 213 0.96 17.48 -31.53
C THR A 213 2.23 16.89 -30.92
N VAL A 214 2.15 15.63 -30.54
CA VAL A 214 3.28 14.89 -29.98
C VAL A 214 4.43 14.89 -30.98
N VAL A 215 5.54 15.54 -30.62
CA VAL A 215 6.75 15.54 -31.43
C VAL A 215 7.30 14.12 -31.49
N THR A 216 7.18 13.49 -32.65
CA THR A 216 7.76 12.16 -32.92
C THR A 216 9.16 12.32 -33.49
N ILE A 217 10.11 11.53 -32.99
CA ILE A 217 11.47 11.47 -33.56
C ILE A 217 11.45 10.38 -34.64
N PRO A 218 11.51 10.72 -35.94
CA PRO A 218 11.48 9.74 -37.01
C PRO A 218 12.71 8.83 -36.99
N ASP A 219 12.63 7.70 -37.67
CA ASP A 219 13.82 6.87 -37.91
C ASP A 219 14.88 7.66 -38.67
N GLY A 220 16.16 7.45 -38.32
CA GLY A 220 17.24 8.22 -38.88
C GLY A 220 18.60 7.88 -38.25
N PRO A 221 19.61 8.71 -38.51
CA PRO A 221 20.97 8.45 -38.03
C PRO A 221 21.02 8.50 -36.49
N THR A 222 22.02 7.85 -35.91
CA THR A 222 22.28 7.93 -34.47
C THR A 222 22.67 9.35 -34.11
N LEU A 223 21.93 9.97 -33.17
CA LEU A 223 22.21 11.31 -32.65
C LEU A 223 23.02 11.19 -31.35
N LYS A 224 24.08 11.96 -31.22
CA LYS A 224 24.94 12.00 -30.03
C LYS A 224 25.66 13.36 -29.97
N LEU A 225 26.32 13.64 -28.86
CA LEU A 225 27.05 14.90 -28.64
C LEU A 225 27.92 15.27 -29.87
N GLY A 226 27.78 16.50 -30.34
CA GLY A 226 28.47 17.07 -31.48
C GLY A 226 27.83 16.84 -32.86
N VAL A 227 26.75 16.05 -32.95
CA VAL A 227 26.02 15.81 -34.22
C VAL A 227 25.10 17.00 -34.49
N GLU A 228 25.10 17.49 -35.72
CA GLU A 228 24.18 18.50 -36.24
C GLU A 228 23.17 17.83 -37.19
N HIS A 229 21.88 17.86 -36.83
CA HIS A 229 20.82 17.22 -37.60
C HIS A 229 19.44 17.79 -37.26
N GLU A 230 18.54 17.90 -38.24
CA GLU A 230 17.18 18.45 -38.06
C GLU A 230 16.38 17.75 -36.96
N GLN A 231 16.59 16.44 -36.78
CA GLN A 231 15.93 15.69 -35.70
C GLN A 231 16.36 16.12 -34.30
N VAL A 232 17.47 16.86 -34.14
CA VAL A 232 17.87 17.41 -32.84
C VAL A 232 16.89 18.51 -32.41
N ALA A 233 16.38 19.31 -33.34
CA ALA A 233 15.33 20.29 -33.04
C ALA A 233 14.04 19.62 -32.55
N LEU A 234 13.68 18.47 -33.14
CA LEU A 234 12.56 17.66 -32.67
C LEU A 234 12.85 17.05 -31.28
N LEU A 235 14.09 16.60 -31.06
CA LEU A 235 14.52 16.04 -29.77
C LEU A 235 14.49 17.11 -28.66
N ARG A 236 14.93 18.34 -28.96
CA ARG A 236 14.82 19.48 -28.02
C ARG A 236 13.37 19.75 -27.62
N LYS A 237 12.46 19.84 -28.60
CA LYS A 237 11.03 19.99 -28.34
C LYS A 237 10.48 18.82 -27.52
N ARG A 238 10.91 17.62 -27.84
CA ARG A 238 10.44 16.40 -27.19
C ARG A 238 10.88 16.26 -25.74
N LEU A 239 12.06 16.76 -25.39
CA LEU A 239 12.65 16.75 -24.06
C LEU A 239 12.51 18.11 -23.35
N GLU A 240 11.72 19.05 -23.93
CA GLU A 240 11.45 20.40 -23.37
C GLU A 240 12.73 21.18 -23.03
N ILE A 241 13.77 21.05 -23.88
CA ILE A 241 15.06 21.72 -23.67
C ILE A 241 14.91 23.17 -24.16
N PRO A 242 15.11 24.18 -23.30
CA PRO A 242 15.03 25.58 -23.70
C PRO A 242 16.03 25.91 -24.82
N THR A 243 15.56 26.52 -25.89
CA THR A 243 16.42 27.09 -26.94
C THR A 243 16.57 28.58 -26.67
N SER A 244 17.80 29.06 -26.47
CA SER A 244 18.04 30.49 -26.51
C SER A 244 17.94 30.95 -27.97
N ALA A 245 16.98 31.81 -28.25
CA ALA A 245 16.71 32.34 -29.59
C ALA A 245 17.88 33.09 -30.24
N GLN A 246 19.01 33.23 -29.54
CA GLN A 246 20.19 34.01 -29.97
C GLN A 246 21.32 33.16 -30.58
N ASP A 247 21.32 31.84 -30.44
CA ASP A 247 22.51 31.05 -30.81
C ASP A 247 22.42 30.28 -32.14
N GLY A 248 21.25 30.22 -32.80
CA GLY A 248 21.08 29.56 -34.11
C GLY A 248 21.45 28.06 -34.17
N LYS A 249 21.56 27.41 -33.02
CA LYS A 249 22.05 26.01 -32.86
C LYS A 249 20.97 25.00 -32.53
N GLU A 250 19.76 25.20 -33.01
CA GLU A 250 18.62 24.30 -32.70
C GLU A 250 18.87 22.86 -33.18
N THR A 251 19.66 22.69 -34.22
CA THR A 251 20.00 21.38 -34.84
C THR A 251 21.25 20.74 -34.28
N LEU A 252 22.02 21.43 -33.39
CA LEU A 252 23.23 20.89 -32.77
C LEU A 252 22.88 20.10 -31.51
N PHE A 253 23.37 18.85 -31.46
CA PHE A 253 23.34 18.03 -30.25
C PHE A 253 24.45 18.48 -29.31
N ASP A 254 24.18 19.48 -28.51
CA ASP A 254 25.13 20.05 -27.53
C ASP A 254 25.05 19.33 -26.16
N ALA A 255 25.83 19.83 -25.20
CA ALA A 255 25.88 19.26 -23.85
C ALA A 255 24.52 19.28 -23.15
N SER A 256 23.66 20.27 -23.40
CA SER A 256 22.34 20.37 -22.79
C SER A 256 21.41 19.25 -23.29
N VAL A 257 21.51 18.90 -24.57
CA VAL A 257 20.78 17.78 -25.17
C VAL A 257 21.31 16.44 -24.65
N ASP A 258 22.64 16.30 -24.53
CA ASP A 258 23.29 15.08 -24.01
C ASP A 258 22.83 14.78 -22.57
N GLU A 259 22.86 15.78 -21.71
CA GLU A 259 22.37 15.65 -20.33
C GLU A 259 20.88 15.32 -20.24
N ALA A 260 20.06 15.94 -21.08
CA ALA A 260 18.62 15.67 -21.09
C ALA A 260 18.34 14.24 -21.58
N VAL A 261 19.06 13.75 -22.60
CA VAL A 261 18.96 12.38 -23.08
C VAL A 261 19.39 11.39 -21.99
N LYS A 262 20.51 11.64 -21.30
CA LYS A 262 20.97 10.80 -20.19
C LYS A 262 19.95 10.74 -19.04
N ARG A 263 19.36 11.88 -18.66
CA ARG A 263 18.28 11.91 -17.67
C ARG A 263 17.07 11.11 -18.12
N PHE A 264 16.65 11.26 -19.38
CA PHE A 264 15.55 10.49 -19.96
C PHE A 264 15.84 8.99 -19.93
N GLN A 265 17.05 8.57 -20.35
CA GLN A 265 17.48 7.17 -20.34
C GLN A 265 17.50 6.59 -18.92
N MET A 266 18.03 7.33 -17.94
CA MET A 266 17.97 6.96 -16.52
C MET A 266 16.54 6.77 -16.02
N ALA A 267 15.66 7.72 -16.33
CA ALA A 267 14.25 7.65 -15.95
C ALA A 267 13.50 6.46 -16.58
N ARG A 268 14.05 5.89 -17.67
CA ARG A 268 13.53 4.71 -18.37
C ARG A 268 14.24 3.40 -17.99
N GLY A 269 15.16 3.44 -17.03
CA GLY A 269 15.91 2.26 -16.59
C GLY A 269 16.87 1.68 -17.61
N VAL A 270 17.24 2.47 -18.64
CA VAL A 270 18.24 2.07 -19.63
C VAL A 270 19.58 2.77 -19.37
N MET A 271 20.67 2.25 -19.96
CA MET A 271 22.00 2.80 -19.80
C MET A 271 22.05 4.26 -20.26
N PRO A 272 22.46 5.21 -19.41
CA PRO A 272 22.50 6.65 -19.74
C PRO A 272 23.76 6.99 -20.54
N ASP A 273 23.83 6.53 -21.80
CA ASP A 273 24.96 6.75 -22.70
C ASP A 273 24.90 8.07 -23.48
N GLY A 274 23.77 8.80 -23.40
CA GLY A 274 23.54 10.03 -24.14
C GLY A 274 23.31 9.83 -25.64
N VAL A 275 23.12 8.58 -26.11
CA VAL A 275 22.98 8.25 -27.52
C VAL A 275 21.53 7.99 -27.89
N VAL A 276 21.03 8.70 -28.92
CA VAL A 276 19.69 8.48 -29.47
C VAL A 276 19.77 7.57 -30.69
N GLY A 277 19.93 6.28 -30.44
CA GLY A 277 19.82 5.21 -31.42
C GLY A 277 18.39 4.69 -31.56
N PRO A 278 18.16 3.57 -32.31
CA PRO A 278 16.81 3.00 -32.52
C PRO A 278 16.10 2.65 -31.22
N GLY A 279 16.82 2.19 -30.19
CA GLY A 279 16.27 1.86 -28.88
C GLY A 279 15.74 3.10 -28.16
N THR A 280 16.56 4.15 -28.03
CA THR A 280 16.17 5.42 -27.40
C THR A 280 15.06 6.12 -28.18
N ARG A 281 15.03 6.05 -29.53
CA ARG A 281 13.91 6.57 -30.35
C ARG A 281 12.60 5.87 -30.04
N ARG A 282 12.61 4.56 -29.96
CA ARG A 282 11.40 3.81 -29.55
C ARG A 282 10.89 4.25 -28.21
N LEU A 283 11.75 4.42 -27.21
CA LEU A 283 11.38 4.90 -25.88
C LEU A 283 10.81 6.33 -25.91
N LEU A 284 11.45 7.25 -26.67
CA LEU A 284 10.96 8.60 -26.89
C LEU A 284 9.58 8.62 -27.56
N ASN A 285 9.35 7.74 -28.53
CA ASN A 285 8.11 7.68 -29.29
C ASN A 285 7.01 6.85 -28.59
N GLN A 286 7.34 5.97 -27.66
CA GLN A 286 6.37 5.21 -26.86
C GLN A 286 5.47 6.13 -26.00
N GLN A 287 5.89 7.35 -25.68
CA GLN A 287 5.03 8.34 -25.03
C GLN A 287 3.83 8.80 -25.89
N ARG A 288 3.84 8.51 -27.21
CA ARG A 288 2.74 8.85 -28.12
C ARG A 288 1.43 8.18 -27.75
N HIS A 289 1.46 6.99 -27.14
CA HIS A 289 0.26 6.28 -26.71
C HIS A 289 -0.22 6.68 -25.31
N GLN A 290 0.47 7.59 -24.63
CA GLN A 290 0.15 7.96 -23.25
C GLN A 290 -0.82 9.15 -23.13
N GLN A 291 -1.04 9.91 -24.20
CA GLN A 291 -1.90 11.12 -24.20
C GLN A 291 -3.28 10.94 -24.85
N SER A 292 -3.50 9.89 -25.65
CA SER A 292 -4.86 9.47 -26.00
C SER A 292 -5.48 8.66 -24.86
N ALA A 293 -6.81 8.70 -24.71
CA ALA A 293 -7.52 7.90 -23.73
C ALA A 293 -6.99 6.45 -23.73
N ASN A 294 -6.18 6.12 -22.74
CA ASN A 294 -5.56 4.80 -22.61
C ASN A 294 -6.24 4.06 -21.45
N PRO A 295 -7.18 3.16 -21.72
CA PRO A 295 -7.89 2.43 -20.69
C PRO A 295 -6.98 1.70 -19.70
N ALA A 296 -5.86 1.13 -20.17
CA ALA A 296 -4.90 0.43 -19.32
C ALA A 296 -4.21 1.39 -18.33
N ARG A 297 -3.83 2.59 -18.81
CA ARG A 297 -3.25 3.62 -17.95
C ARG A 297 -4.25 4.16 -16.95
N THR A 298 -5.48 4.46 -17.39
CA THR A 298 -6.57 4.89 -16.50
C THR A 298 -6.80 3.88 -15.40
N ARG A 299 -6.81 2.58 -15.72
CA ARG A 299 -6.92 1.50 -14.74
C ARG A 299 -5.77 1.51 -13.74
N LEU A 300 -4.54 1.61 -14.22
CA LEU A 300 -3.36 1.64 -13.36
C LEU A 300 -3.37 2.84 -12.41
N ILE A 301 -3.82 4.01 -12.88
CA ILE A 301 -4.04 5.19 -12.01
C ILE A 301 -5.08 4.87 -10.93
N LEU A 302 -6.22 4.28 -11.30
CA LEU A 302 -7.29 3.92 -10.36
C LEU A 302 -6.82 2.93 -9.28
N LEU A 303 -6.02 1.91 -9.66
CA LEU A 303 -5.43 0.95 -8.71
C LEU A 303 -4.49 1.64 -7.71
N ASN A 304 -3.68 2.60 -8.19
CA ASN A 304 -2.77 3.32 -7.31
C ASN A 304 -3.50 4.36 -6.44
N MET A 305 -4.57 4.99 -6.94
CA MET A 305 -5.44 5.83 -6.10
C MET A 305 -6.15 5.02 -5.02
N GLU A 306 -6.53 3.77 -5.31
CA GLU A 306 -7.10 2.86 -4.30
C GLU A 306 -6.08 2.59 -3.18
N ARG A 307 -4.82 2.27 -3.52
CA ARG A 307 -3.73 2.03 -2.55
C ARG A 307 -3.40 3.24 -1.69
N TRP A 308 -3.51 4.45 -2.23
CA TRP A 308 -3.30 5.68 -1.45
C TRP A 308 -4.31 5.83 -0.31
N ARG A 309 -5.53 5.30 -0.47
CA ARG A 309 -6.57 5.30 0.58
C ARG A 309 -6.27 4.35 1.73
N TRP A 310 -5.38 3.40 1.52
CA TRP A 310 -4.97 2.47 2.58
C TRP A 310 -3.97 3.08 3.56
N LEU A 311 -3.33 4.19 3.19
CA LEU A 311 -2.41 4.91 4.06
C LEU A 311 -3.15 5.78 5.10
N PRO A 312 -2.52 6.07 6.26
CA PRO A 312 -3.01 7.09 7.18
C PRO A 312 -3.18 8.45 6.49
N SER A 313 -4.13 9.27 6.95
CA SER A 313 -4.29 10.65 6.45
C SER A 313 -3.07 11.50 6.75
N ASP A 314 -2.48 11.33 7.92
CA ASP A 314 -1.24 11.98 8.32
C ASP A 314 -0.13 10.94 8.37
N LEU A 315 0.89 11.12 7.54
CA LEU A 315 2.08 10.27 7.50
C LEU A 315 3.14 10.73 8.51
N GLY A 316 2.93 11.87 9.15
CA GLY A 316 3.89 12.50 10.04
C GLY A 316 4.96 13.34 9.30
N PRO A 317 5.68 14.20 10.04
CA PRO A 317 6.69 15.09 9.45
C PRO A 317 7.99 14.35 9.09
N PHE A 318 8.25 13.20 9.69
CA PHE A 318 9.44 12.39 9.43
C PHE A 318 9.09 10.90 9.41
N TYR A 319 9.34 10.23 8.29
CA TYR A 319 9.01 8.82 8.11
C TYR A 319 9.90 8.12 7.07
N VAL A 320 9.92 6.80 7.12
CA VAL A 320 10.52 5.94 6.12
C VAL A 320 9.43 5.33 5.24
N THR A 321 9.62 5.35 3.94
CA THR A 321 8.70 4.68 3.00
C THR A 321 9.48 3.78 2.05
N VAL A 322 8.96 2.57 1.83
CA VAL A 322 9.49 1.62 0.84
C VAL A 322 8.44 1.40 -0.22
N ASN A 323 8.79 1.59 -1.49
CA ASN A 323 7.95 1.18 -2.61
C ASN A 323 8.50 -0.12 -3.21
N ILE A 324 7.80 -1.22 -2.98
CA ILE A 324 8.22 -2.57 -3.37
C ILE A 324 8.45 -2.70 -4.88
N PRO A 325 7.51 -2.32 -5.78
CA PRO A 325 7.70 -2.45 -7.24
C PRO A 325 8.83 -1.60 -7.81
N GLU A 326 9.20 -0.51 -7.14
CA GLU A 326 10.29 0.37 -7.51
C GLU A 326 11.64 -0.10 -6.93
N PHE A 327 11.61 -0.99 -5.94
CA PHE A 327 12.79 -1.42 -5.17
C PHE A 327 13.54 -0.25 -4.52
N THR A 328 12.80 0.72 -3.97
CA THR A 328 13.36 1.96 -3.43
C THR A 328 12.82 2.25 -2.04
N LEU A 329 13.72 2.65 -1.14
CA LEU A 329 13.43 3.22 0.17
C LEU A 329 13.69 4.72 0.12
N ARG A 330 12.81 5.50 0.75
CA ARG A 330 12.98 6.93 0.96
C ARG A 330 12.80 7.29 2.43
N VAL A 331 13.58 8.25 2.90
CA VAL A 331 13.30 9.00 4.12
C VAL A 331 12.68 10.33 3.71
N VAL A 332 11.53 10.63 4.25
CA VAL A 332 10.80 11.87 3.97
C VAL A 332 10.81 12.73 5.23
N GLU A 333 11.17 13.99 5.08
CA GLU A 333 11.18 15.01 6.12
C GLU A 333 10.40 16.22 5.63
N ASP A 334 9.38 16.65 6.36
CA ASP A 334 8.48 17.75 6.03
C ASP A 334 7.95 17.69 4.58
N GLY A 335 7.54 16.49 4.16
CA GLY A 335 6.99 16.22 2.83
C GLY A 335 8.02 16.18 1.70
N LYS A 336 9.33 16.31 1.99
CA LYS A 336 10.41 16.26 1.00
C LYS A 336 11.27 15.01 1.19
N VAL A 337 11.73 14.44 0.08
CA VAL A 337 12.65 13.30 0.12
C VAL A 337 14.03 13.78 0.58
N ALA A 338 14.39 13.46 1.83
CA ALA A 338 15.69 13.77 2.42
C ALA A 338 16.76 12.74 2.02
N HIS A 339 16.36 11.48 1.77
CA HIS A 339 17.26 10.41 1.35
C HIS A 339 16.53 9.38 0.50
N SER A 340 17.25 8.77 -0.44
CA SER A 340 16.73 7.67 -1.26
C SER A 340 17.80 6.62 -1.46
N THR A 341 17.43 5.35 -1.32
CA THR A 341 18.35 4.22 -1.50
C THR A 341 17.64 3.00 -2.07
N ARG A 342 18.39 2.08 -2.67
CA ARG A 342 17.85 0.85 -3.25
C ARG A 342 17.58 -0.18 -2.15
N VAL A 343 16.56 -1.03 -2.40
CA VAL A 343 16.29 -2.20 -1.56
C VAL A 343 16.17 -3.47 -2.40
N VAL A 344 16.45 -4.60 -1.77
CA VAL A 344 16.09 -5.93 -2.26
C VAL A 344 14.91 -6.40 -1.43
N VAL A 345 13.83 -6.80 -2.07
CA VAL A 345 12.58 -7.25 -1.46
C VAL A 345 12.38 -8.76 -1.62
N GLY A 346 11.33 -9.31 -1.05
CA GLY A 346 11.00 -10.73 -1.12
C GLY A 346 10.73 -11.21 -2.54
N LYS A 347 11.03 -12.50 -2.78
CA LYS A 347 10.64 -13.23 -4.00
C LYS A 347 9.10 -13.29 -4.12
N PRO A 348 8.54 -13.57 -5.32
CA PRO A 348 7.09 -13.69 -5.50
C PRO A 348 6.42 -14.76 -4.64
N ASP A 349 7.13 -15.82 -4.29
CA ASP A 349 6.69 -16.90 -3.39
C ASP A 349 6.99 -16.63 -1.90
N LYS A 350 7.77 -15.59 -1.60
CA LYS A 350 8.15 -15.11 -0.27
C LYS A 350 8.04 -13.59 -0.21
N GLN A 351 6.85 -13.08 -0.42
CA GLN A 351 6.60 -11.65 -0.63
C GLN A 351 6.98 -10.80 0.59
N THR A 352 7.47 -9.60 0.34
CA THR A 352 7.47 -8.54 1.35
C THR A 352 6.03 -8.03 1.48
N PRO A 353 5.40 -8.12 2.68
CA PRO A 353 4.03 -7.67 2.85
C PRO A 353 3.91 -6.15 2.84
N VAL A 354 2.74 -5.66 2.43
CA VAL A 354 2.36 -4.25 2.44
C VAL A 354 1.69 -3.92 3.77
N PHE A 355 2.34 -3.13 4.60
CA PHE A 355 1.84 -2.71 5.92
C PHE A 355 2.58 -1.47 6.40
N TYR A 356 2.17 -0.91 7.54
CA TYR A 356 2.91 0.14 8.21
C TYR A 356 3.04 -0.13 9.72
N LYS A 357 4.20 0.19 10.26
CA LYS A 357 4.55 0.05 11.68
C LYS A 357 5.63 1.06 12.05
N ASP A 358 5.70 1.32 13.34
CA ASP A 358 6.72 2.20 13.89
C ASP A 358 8.05 1.46 14.10
N MET A 359 9.13 2.00 13.55
CA MET A 359 10.48 1.58 13.89
C MET A 359 10.78 2.01 15.35
N GLN A 360 11.32 1.07 16.12
CA GLN A 360 11.56 1.25 17.56
C GLN A 360 13.03 1.14 17.92
N GLU A 361 13.84 0.50 17.08
CA GLU A 361 15.21 0.16 17.40
C GLU A 361 16.08 0.03 16.16
N ILE A 362 17.34 0.40 16.27
CA ILE A 362 18.40 0.12 15.30
C ILE A 362 19.45 -0.74 16.02
N VAL A 363 19.80 -1.87 15.41
CA VAL A 363 20.77 -2.81 15.97
C VAL A 363 22.02 -2.81 15.10
N PHE A 364 23.17 -2.57 15.70
CA PHE A 364 24.47 -2.68 15.07
C PHE A 364 25.07 -4.05 15.34
N ASN A 365 25.74 -4.62 14.34
CA ASN A 365 26.31 -5.97 14.37
C ASN A 365 25.34 -7.02 14.91
N PRO A 366 24.14 -7.17 14.28
CA PRO A 366 23.07 -7.98 14.85
C PRO A 366 23.41 -9.47 14.87
N ILE A 367 22.90 -10.18 15.87
CA ILE A 367 22.77 -11.62 15.83
C ILE A 367 21.63 -11.96 14.88
N TRP A 368 21.86 -12.89 13.93
CA TRP A 368 20.79 -13.42 13.08
C TRP A 368 20.23 -14.71 13.67
N ASN A 369 19.06 -14.67 14.25
CA ASN A 369 18.32 -15.86 14.64
C ASN A 369 17.60 -16.43 13.42
N VAL A 370 17.89 -17.69 13.07
CA VAL A 370 17.31 -18.36 11.87
C VAL A 370 15.81 -18.52 12.05
N PRO A 371 14.97 -17.96 11.16
CA PRO A 371 13.51 -18.11 11.21
C PRO A 371 13.09 -19.57 11.07
N ASN A 372 11.94 -19.93 11.66
CA ASN A 372 11.42 -21.30 11.57
C ASN A 372 11.14 -21.74 10.13
N SER A 373 10.70 -20.85 9.25
CA SER A 373 10.53 -21.15 7.83
C SER A 373 11.84 -21.61 7.19
N ILE A 374 12.93 -20.86 7.39
CA ILE A 374 14.26 -21.22 6.86
C ILE A 374 14.78 -22.52 7.50
N LYS A 375 14.56 -22.71 8.82
CA LYS A 375 14.93 -23.97 9.49
C LYS A 375 14.26 -25.18 8.86
N THR A 376 12.95 -25.09 8.56
CA THR A 376 12.16 -26.22 8.07
C THR A 376 12.24 -26.41 6.56
N GLU A 377 12.28 -25.32 5.79
CA GLU A 377 12.20 -25.37 4.33
C GLU A 377 13.57 -25.49 3.66
N GLU A 378 14.64 -25.06 4.34
CA GLU A 378 15.97 -25.02 3.74
C GLU A 378 17.01 -25.78 4.56
N LEU A 379 17.14 -25.46 5.86
CA LEU A 379 18.20 -26.03 6.69
C LEU A 379 17.95 -27.53 6.98
N LEU A 380 16.74 -27.93 7.37
CA LEU A 380 16.43 -29.33 7.62
C LEU A 380 16.61 -30.22 6.39
N PRO A 381 16.13 -29.86 5.18
CA PRO A 381 16.44 -30.61 3.96
C PRO A 381 17.94 -30.67 3.65
N ALA A 382 18.71 -29.59 3.90
CA ALA A 382 20.16 -29.61 3.70
C ALA A 382 20.87 -30.57 4.65
N ILE A 383 20.44 -30.64 5.91
CA ILE A 383 20.95 -31.58 6.90
C ILE A 383 20.60 -33.04 6.54
N THR A 384 19.38 -33.29 6.05
CA THR A 384 18.87 -34.64 5.78
C THR A 384 19.20 -35.14 4.37
N GLY A 385 19.47 -34.25 3.42
CA GLY A 385 19.70 -34.59 2.00
C GLY A 385 21.14 -35.00 1.65
N GLY A 386 22.09 -34.84 2.57
CA GLY A 386 23.52 -35.02 2.31
C GLY A 386 24.03 -36.46 2.31
N GLY A 387 23.18 -37.46 2.59
CA GLY A 387 23.64 -38.84 2.83
C GLY A 387 22.99 -39.90 1.95
N GLY A 388 23.31 -39.91 0.68
CA GLY A 388 22.97 -40.99 -0.27
C GLY A 388 23.92 -42.16 -0.27
N ASP A 389 24.42 -42.63 0.87
CA ASP A 389 25.17 -43.88 0.93
C ASP A 389 24.27 -45.04 1.30
N TRP A 390 24.37 -46.11 0.51
CA TRP A 390 23.63 -47.38 0.62
C TRP A 390 23.68 -48.05 2.02
N PHE A 391 24.49 -47.51 2.95
CA PHE A 391 24.76 -48.10 4.27
C PHE A 391 24.47 -47.21 5.49
N GLY A 392 23.53 -46.30 5.42
CA GLY A 392 23.10 -45.52 6.60
C GLY A 392 23.31 -44.05 6.41
N GLY A 393 22.25 -43.34 6.06
CA GLY A 393 22.21 -41.90 5.88
C GLY A 393 22.63 -41.16 7.16
N GLY A 394 23.83 -40.62 7.13
CA GLY A 394 24.28 -39.65 8.12
C GLY A 394 23.66 -38.29 7.82
N TYR A 395 23.48 -37.46 8.84
CA TYR A 395 23.07 -36.08 8.68
C TYR A 395 24.29 -35.21 8.29
N ASP A 396 24.15 -34.35 7.27
CA ASP A 396 25.21 -33.41 6.91
C ASP A 396 25.15 -32.18 7.80
N THR A 397 25.87 -32.22 8.91
CA THR A 397 25.99 -31.08 9.83
C THR A 397 27.06 -30.08 9.43
N SER A 398 27.82 -30.32 8.35
CA SER A 398 28.85 -29.37 7.85
C SER A 398 28.24 -28.05 7.36
N VAL A 399 26.93 -28.04 7.06
CA VAL A 399 26.18 -26.82 6.72
C VAL A 399 26.29 -25.76 7.81
N PHE A 400 26.35 -26.17 9.10
CA PHE A 400 26.47 -25.21 10.21
C PHE A 400 27.84 -24.50 10.19
N GLU A 401 28.92 -25.25 9.96
CA GLU A 401 30.26 -24.68 9.88
C GLU A 401 30.43 -23.81 8.63
N ARG A 402 30.00 -24.31 7.47
CA ARG A 402 30.07 -23.56 6.20
C ARG A 402 29.41 -22.19 6.26
N HIS A 403 28.31 -22.08 6.98
CA HIS A 403 27.52 -20.85 7.08
C HIS A 403 27.67 -20.14 8.44
N GLY A 404 28.67 -20.50 9.24
CA GLY A 404 28.91 -19.89 10.55
C GLY A 404 27.74 -19.98 11.52
N LEU A 405 26.84 -20.98 11.33
CA LEU A 405 25.67 -21.19 12.17
C LEU A 405 26.06 -21.87 13.48
N ARG A 406 25.43 -21.43 14.57
CA ARG A 406 25.54 -22.05 15.89
C ARG A 406 24.20 -22.57 16.37
N VAL A 407 24.23 -23.63 17.15
CA VAL A 407 23.04 -24.21 17.79
C VAL A 407 23.13 -23.98 19.28
N ASN A 408 22.15 -23.30 19.85
CA ASN A 408 22.05 -23.08 21.29
C ASN A 408 20.92 -23.92 21.87
N LEU A 409 21.25 -24.71 22.89
CA LEU A 409 20.31 -25.54 23.64
C LEU A 409 20.42 -25.23 25.13
N GLY A 410 19.36 -24.71 25.72
CA GLY A 410 19.33 -24.38 27.15
C GLY A 410 20.35 -23.32 27.59
N GLY A 411 20.67 -22.37 26.70
CA GLY A 411 21.62 -21.27 26.96
C GLY A 411 23.09 -21.61 26.70
N ARG A 412 23.37 -22.79 26.13
CA ARG A 412 24.75 -23.22 25.79
C ARG A 412 24.82 -23.62 24.34
N ASP A 413 25.88 -23.24 23.67
CA ASP A 413 26.18 -23.70 22.34
C ASP A 413 26.60 -25.17 22.36
N VAL A 414 26.01 -25.94 21.46
CA VAL A 414 26.24 -27.39 21.33
C VAL A 414 26.74 -27.69 19.92
N ASP A 415 27.58 -28.72 19.82
CA ASP A 415 28.06 -29.21 18.52
C ASP A 415 26.88 -29.85 17.76
N PRO A 416 26.52 -29.37 16.56
CA PRO A 416 25.41 -29.92 15.77
C PRO A 416 25.59 -31.41 15.42
N SER A 417 26.83 -31.90 15.34
CA SER A 417 27.14 -33.30 15.06
C SER A 417 26.76 -34.27 16.21
N MET A 418 26.61 -33.72 17.43
CA MET A 418 26.24 -34.49 18.62
C MET A 418 24.72 -34.64 18.80
N LEU A 419 23.94 -33.97 17.96
CA LEU A 419 22.48 -33.97 18.06
C LEU A 419 21.86 -35.12 17.27
N ASP A 420 20.85 -35.77 17.86
CA ASP A 420 20.02 -36.80 17.17
C ASP A 420 18.94 -36.10 16.33
N TRP A 421 19.28 -35.73 15.09
CA TRP A 421 18.38 -35.04 14.16
C TRP A 421 17.15 -35.87 13.78
N SER A 422 17.12 -37.16 14.06
CA SER A 422 15.94 -38.00 13.84
C SER A 422 14.82 -37.78 14.87
N ARG A 423 15.17 -37.22 16.03
CA ARG A 423 14.26 -37.03 17.17
C ARG A 423 14.01 -35.61 17.56
N ILE A 424 14.79 -34.67 17.03
CA ILE A 424 14.71 -33.26 17.42
C ILE A 424 13.83 -32.52 16.41
N ASP A 425 12.85 -31.77 16.93
CA ASP A 425 12.17 -30.77 16.11
C ASP A 425 13.09 -29.54 15.96
N ILE A 426 13.57 -29.31 14.75
CA ILE A 426 14.48 -28.21 14.44
C ILE A 426 13.92 -26.84 14.86
N ARG A 427 12.60 -26.68 14.91
CA ARG A 427 11.92 -25.44 15.34
C ARG A 427 12.15 -25.15 16.82
N SER A 428 12.41 -26.17 17.63
CA SER A 428 12.68 -26.03 19.06
C SER A 428 14.11 -25.56 19.38
N LEU A 429 15.01 -25.64 18.40
CA LEU A 429 16.40 -25.24 18.56
C LEU A 429 16.54 -23.73 18.30
N ASN A 430 17.34 -23.05 19.13
CA ASN A 430 17.82 -21.71 18.78
C ASN A 430 19.07 -21.85 17.88
N ILE A 431 18.86 -21.64 16.57
CA ILE A 431 19.93 -21.64 15.56
C ILE A 431 20.18 -20.19 15.15
N TYR A 432 21.44 -19.78 15.17
CA TYR A 432 21.79 -18.38 14.94
C TYR A 432 23.17 -18.21 14.29
N GLN A 433 23.39 -17.04 13.63
CA GLN A 433 24.71 -16.54 13.29
C GLN A 433 25.11 -15.43 14.28
N PRO A 434 26.32 -15.48 14.84
CA PRO A 434 26.86 -14.38 15.64
C PRO A 434 27.18 -13.16 14.75
N PRO A 435 27.46 -11.98 15.33
CA PRO A 435 28.03 -10.86 14.63
C PRO A 435 29.32 -11.26 13.86
N GLY A 436 29.50 -10.69 12.69
CA GLY A 436 30.71 -10.97 11.89
C GLY A 436 30.52 -10.67 10.40
N PRO A 437 31.61 -10.80 9.62
CA PRO A 437 31.61 -10.46 8.20
C PRO A 437 30.70 -11.37 7.36
N ASP A 438 30.45 -12.60 7.83
CA ASP A 438 29.62 -13.60 7.13
C ASP A 438 28.15 -13.57 7.59
N ASN A 439 27.79 -12.68 8.52
CA ASN A 439 26.41 -12.59 8.98
C ASN A 439 25.50 -12.07 7.88
N VAL A 440 24.45 -12.81 7.54
CA VAL A 440 23.53 -12.47 6.43
C VAL A 440 22.79 -11.15 6.63
N LEU A 441 22.68 -10.67 7.88
CA LEU A 441 22.10 -9.36 8.19
C LEU A 441 23.08 -8.21 8.04
N GLY A 442 24.36 -8.49 7.73
CA GLY A 442 25.40 -7.48 7.68
C GLY A 442 25.60 -6.74 9.00
N THR A 443 25.84 -5.45 8.94
CA THR A 443 26.27 -4.64 10.09
C THR A 443 25.14 -3.84 10.75
N VAL A 444 23.96 -3.70 10.12
CA VAL A 444 22.87 -2.87 10.65
C VAL A 444 21.52 -3.53 10.39
N LYS A 445 20.66 -3.55 11.41
CA LYS A 445 19.27 -4.00 11.35
C LYS A 445 18.36 -2.91 11.91
N PHE A 446 17.23 -2.65 11.24
CA PHE A 446 16.20 -1.69 11.63
C PHE A 446 14.94 -2.47 12.02
N VAL A 447 14.49 -2.31 13.26
CA VAL A 447 13.46 -3.14 13.88
C VAL A 447 12.16 -2.35 14.06
N PHE A 448 11.09 -2.83 13.45
CA PHE A 448 9.70 -2.37 13.60
C PHE A 448 8.81 -3.59 13.86
N PRO A 449 8.49 -3.91 15.12
CA PRO A 449 7.78 -5.13 15.47
C PRO A 449 6.44 -5.26 14.76
N ASN A 450 6.22 -6.39 14.08
CA ASN A 450 5.03 -6.68 13.29
C ASN A 450 4.73 -8.19 13.27
N LYS A 451 3.51 -8.57 12.85
CA LYS A 451 3.08 -9.98 12.83
C LYS A 451 3.72 -10.81 11.71
N HIS A 452 4.41 -10.18 10.76
CA HIS A 452 5.05 -10.83 9.61
C HIS A 452 6.52 -11.14 9.84
N ASP A 453 7.08 -10.77 11.00
CA ASP A 453 8.50 -10.91 11.33
C ASP A 453 9.45 -10.27 10.30
N VAL A 454 9.01 -9.21 9.62
CA VAL A 454 9.77 -8.49 8.60
C VAL A 454 10.50 -7.31 9.23
N TYR A 455 11.72 -7.09 8.79
CA TYR A 455 12.59 -5.97 9.18
C TYR A 455 13.45 -5.52 8.00
N MET A 456 14.11 -4.37 8.13
CA MET A 456 15.13 -3.92 7.18
C MET A 456 16.51 -4.23 7.73
N HIS A 457 17.47 -4.58 6.85
CA HIS A 457 18.82 -4.92 7.28
C HIS A 457 19.86 -4.71 6.17
N ASP A 458 21.10 -4.74 6.56
CA ASP A 458 22.25 -4.83 5.67
C ASP A 458 22.34 -6.22 5.02
N THR A 459 23.34 -6.44 4.17
CA THR A 459 23.58 -7.73 3.53
C THR A 459 25.05 -7.85 3.08
N THR A 460 25.56 -9.07 3.08
CA THR A 460 26.84 -9.40 2.44
C THR A 460 26.72 -9.40 0.90
N GLN A 461 25.51 -9.62 0.37
CA GLN A 461 25.21 -9.71 -1.07
C GLN A 461 25.02 -8.35 -1.74
N LYS A 462 26.05 -7.51 -1.75
CA LYS A 462 25.97 -6.15 -2.30
C LYS A 462 25.75 -6.11 -3.82
N ASN A 463 26.12 -7.18 -4.53
CA ASN A 463 25.92 -7.33 -5.98
C ASN A 463 24.45 -7.30 -6.39
N LEU A 464 23.51 -7.71 -5.53
CA LEU A 464 22.08 -7.70 -5.81
C LEU A 464 21.54 -6.29 -6.08
N PHE A 465 22.15 -5.26 -5.48
CA PHE A 465 21.73 -3.87 -5.73
C PHE A 465 22.01 -3.37 -7.15
N ALA A 466 22.87 -4.06 -7.91
CA ALA A 466 23.13 -3.74 -9.32
C ALA A 466 22.07 -4.31 -10.27
N GLN A 467 21.24 -5.25 -9.80
CA GLN A 467 20.19 -5.87 -10.62
C GLN A 467 19.04 -4.90 -10.85
N THR A 468 18.36 -5.05 -12.00
CA THR A 468 17.16 -4.29 -12.35
C THR A 468 15.95 -4.76 -11.52
N VAL A 469 15.75 -6.08 -11.42
CA VAL A 469 14.74 -6.71 -10.57
C VAL A 469 15.43 -7.18 -9.30
N ARG A 470 14.99 -6.69 -8.16
CA ARG A 470 15.60 -6.95 -6.85
C ARG A 470 14.62 -7.65 -5.91
N ALA A 471 14.02 -8.73 -6.40
CA ALA A 471 13.05 -9.57 -5.66
C ALA A 471 13.71 -10.92 -5.32
N GLU A 472 14.64 -10.91 -4.33
CA GLU A 472 15.53 -12.05 -4.06
C GLU A 472 15.59 -12.45 -2.58
N SER A 473 14.85 -11.75 -1.68
CA SER A 473 14.84 -12.07 -0.25
C SER A 473 13.68 -13.02 0.14
N HIS A 474 13.62 -13.38 1.41
CA HIS A 474 12.53 -14.16 2.02
C HIS A 474 11.50 -13.27 2.73
N GLY A 475 11.28 -12.05 2.23
CA GLY A 475 10.32 -11.10 2.77
C GLY A 475 10.95 -9.90 3.47
N CYS A 476 12.04 -10.06 4.20
CA CYS A 476 12.81 -8.94 4.77
C CYS A 476 13.44 -8.08 3.67
N MET A 477 13.68 -6.80 3.96
CA MET A 477 14.21 -5.86 2.99
C MET A 477 15.70 -5.61 3.24
N ARG A 478 16.54 -5.92 2.24
CA ARG A 478 17.97 -5.57 2.30
C ARG A 478 18.14 -4.15 1.81
N VAL A 479 18.89 -3.34 2.53
CA VAL A 479 19.06 -1.90 2.27
C VAL A 479 20.47 -1.63 1.75
N GLN A 480 20.58 -0.88 0.65
CA GLN A 480 21.86 -0.39 0.16
C GLN A 480 22.33 0.78 1.03
N ASN A 481 23.62 0.77 1.44
CA ASN A 481 24.23 1.79 2.31
C ASN A 481 23.43 2.01 3.62
N PRO A 482 23.18 0.95 4.42
CA PRO A 482 22.36 1.04 5.63
C PRO A 482 22.98 1.90 6.74
N ASP A 483 24.31 2.05 6.72
CA ASP A 483 25.05 2.97 7.57
C ASP A 483 24.61 4.43 7.38
N GLN A 484 24.44 4.86 6.14
CA GLN A 484 23.92 6.20 5.82
C GLN A 484 22.48 6.37 6.30
N LEU A 485 21.63 5.35 6.13
CA LEU A 485 20.28 5.36 6.66
C LEU A 485 20.29 5.48 8.18
N ALA A 486 21.12 4.68 8.88
CA ALA A 486 21.27 4.76 10.34
C ALA A 486 21.72 6.15 10.81
N VAL A 487 22.67 6.78 10.10
CA VAL A 487 23.12 8.16 10.39
C VAL A 487 21.94 9.13 10.33
N ILE A 488 21.12 9.07 9.27
CA ILE A 488 19.99 9.99 9.08
C ILE A 488 18.97 9.81 10.21
N LEU A 489 18.57 8.57 10.48
CA LEU A 489 17.55 8.27 11.47
C LEU A 489 18.01 8.62 12.89
N LEU A 490 19.23 8.23 13.27
CA LEU A 490 19.78 8.50 14.62
C LEU A 490 20.18 9.95 14.80
N LYS A 491 20.57 10.67 13.73
CA LYS A 491 20.79 12.12 13.80
C LYS A 491 19.48 12.83 14.15
N GLN A 492 18.38 12.47 13.49
CA GLN A 492 17.07 13.05 13.75
C GLN A 492 16.55 12.71 15.15
N ASP A 493 16.71 11.46 15.59
CA ASP A 493 16.16 10.98 16.86
C ASP A 493 17.02 11.38 18.08
N GLN A 494 18.36 11.29 17.97
CA GLN A 494 19.27 11.37 19.12
C GLN A 494 20.47 12.29 18.89
N GLY A 495 20.61 12.92 17.72
CA GLY A 495 21.72 13.79 17.40
C GLY A 495 23.04 13.05 17.11
N TRP A 496 22.99 11.76 16.74
CA TRP A 496 24.18 11.00 16.41
C TRP A 496 24.88 11.56 15.16
N SER A 497 26.20 11.56 15.19
CA SER A 497 27.03 11.87 14.04
C SER A 497 27.36 10.59 13.25
N ALA A 498 27.86 10.75 12.03
CA ALA A 498 28.40 9.62 11.26
C ALA A 498 29.53 8.88 11.99
N ALA A 499 30.32 9.59 12.80
CA ALA A 499 31.37 8.97 13.61
C ALA A 499 30.81 8.07 14.73
N ASN A 500 29.68 8.43 15.34
CA ASN A 500 29.02 7.56 16.33
C ASN A 500 28.55 6.25 15.69
N VAL A 501 27.92 6.32 14.51
CA VAL A 501 27.47 5.14 13.76
C VAL A 501 28.65 4.27 13.35
N ALA A 502 29.73 4.90 12.80
CA ALA A 502 30.94 4.17 12.42
C ALA A 502 31.58 3.46 13.63
N SER A 503 31.64 4.11 14.80
CA SER A 503 32.16 3.51 16.02
C SER A 503 31.31 2.33 16.50
N ALA A 504 29.98 2.42 16.43
CA ALA A 504 29.08 1.33 16.77
C ALA A 504 29.28 0.10 15.86
N ILE A 505 29.45 0.32 14.56
CA ILE A 505 29.74 -0.75 13.60
C ILE A 505 31.11 -1.38 13.87
N GLN A 506 32.16 -0.54 14.09
CA GLN A 506 33.53 -1.01 14.32
C GLN A 506 33.68 -1.74 15.67
N GLY A 507 32.82 -1.49 16.64
CA GLY A 507 32.81 -2.18 17.94
C GLY A 507 32.65 -3.70 17.81
N GLY A 508 31.94 -4.15 16.76
CA GLY A 508 31.76 -5.57 16.47
C GLY A 508 30.77 -6.30 17.38
N ASP A 509 30.31 -5.67 18.47
CA ASP A 509 29.35 -6.24 19.40
C ASP A 509 27.90 -6.00 18.94
N ASP A 510 27.01 -6.93 19.29
CA ASP A 510 25.56 -6.80 19.09
C ASP A 510 25.03 -5.65 19.97
N GLN A 511 24.90 -4.46 19.36
CA GLN A 511 24.52 -3.24 20.07
C GLN A 511 23.13 -2.78 19.67
N HIS A 512 22.23 -2.76 20.64
CA HIS A 512 20.85 -2.32 20.51
C HIS A 512 20.70 -0.84 20.86
N VAL A 513 20.17 -0.05 19.93
CA VAL A 513 19.90 1.39 20.10
C VAL A 513 18.40 1.63 19.97
N ALA A 514 17.73 1.75 21.11
CA ALA A 514 16.30 2.11 21.13
C ALA A 514 16.11 3.56 20.66
N LEU A 515 15.12 3.79 19.81
CA LEU A 515 14.73 5.12 19.36
C LEU A 515 13.95 5.84 20.46
N LYS A 516 14.25 7.13 20.68
CA LYS A 516 13.53 7.99 21.62
C LYS A 516 12.13 8.32 21.11
N GLN A 517 12.02 8.54 19.79
CA GLN A 517 10.76 8.72 19.09
C GLN A 517 10.62 7.62 18.05
N LYS A 518 9.44 7.00 18.04
CA LYS A 518 9.13 6.00 17.01
C LYS A 518 9.07 6.65 15.64
N ILE A 519 9.69 6.00 14.65
CA ILE A 519 9.72 6.49 13.27
C ILE A 519 8.75 5.64 12.44
N PRO A 520 7.69 6.22 11.86
CA PRO A 520 6.78 5.48 10.99
C PRO A 520 7.51 4.87 9.78
N VAL A 521 7.21 3.61 9.49
CA VAL A 521 7.69 2.88 8.30
C VAL A 521 6.47 2.43 7.51
N TYR A 522 6.36 2.92 6.28
CA TYR A 522 5.29 2.59 5.33
C TYR A 522 5.85 1.70 4.23
N ILE A 523 5.44 0.43 4.19
CA ILE A 523 5.81 -0.50 3.12
C ILE A 523 4.65 -0.52 2.14
N ASN A 524 4.89 -0.03 0.94
CA ASN A 524 3.90 0.26 -0.09
C ASN A 524 4.11 -0.54 -1.37
N TYR A 525 3.07 -0.58 -2.21
CA TYR A 525 3.11 -1.27 -3.50
C TYR A 525 2.52 -0.37 -4.60
N PHE A 526 3.22 0.71 -4.93
CA PHE A 526 2.80 1.62 -6.00
C PHE A 526 3.45 1.22 -7.31
N THR A 527 2.63 0.83 -8.28
CA THR A 527 3.05 0.45 -9.64
C THR A 527 3.00 1.62 -10.61
N LEU A 528 2.49 2.78 -10.18
CA LEU A 528 2.51 4.04 -10.91
C LEU A 528 2.81 5.20 -9.97
N TRP A 529 3.70 6.09 -10.43
CA TRP A 529 4.09 7.31 -9.74
C TRP A 529 4.06 8.50 -10.69
N VAL A 530 3.52 9.63 -10.25
CA VAL A 530 3.59 10.90 -10.98
C VAL A 530 4.79 11.67 -10.46
N ASN A 531 5.75 11.97 -11.32
CA ASN A 531 6.95 12.72 -10.97
C ASN A 531 6.65 14.22 -10.83
N ASP A 532 7.56 14.98 -10.24
CA ASP A 532 7.40 16.42 -9.99
C ASP A 532 7.21 17.23 -11.29
N ASP A 533 7.74 16.73 -12.41
CA ASP A 533 7.56 17.30 -13.76
C ASP A 533 6.23 16.89 -14.43
N GLY A 534 5.37 16.16 -13.73
CA GLY A 534 4.11 15.63 -14.24
C GLY A 534 4.25 14.39 -15.12
N SER A 535 5.46 13.91 -15.40
CA SER A 535 5.68 12.65 -16.11
C SER A 535 5.26 11.46 -15.24
N ILE A 536 4.93 10.34 -15.88
CA ILE A 536 4.49 9.13 -15.17
C ILE A 536 5.55 8.03 -15.29
N SER A 537 6.02 7.56 -14.14
CA SER A 537 6.82 6.35 -14.01
C SER A 537 5.91 5.16 -13.72
N THR A 538 6.17 4.01 -14.34
CA THR A 538 5.46 2.76 -14.08
C THR A 538 6.44 1.68 -13.68
N PHE A 539 6.02 0.81 -12.76
CA PHE A 539 6.82 -0.28 -12.22
C PHE A 539 6.09 -1.62 -12.45
N ASN A 540 6.85 -2.70 -12.56
CA ASN A 540 6.29 -4.03 -12.78
C ASN A 540 5.47 -4.51 -11.57
N ASP A 541 4.35 -5.20 -11.85
CA ASP A 541 3.51 -5.85 -10.83
C ASP A 541 4.13 -7.19 -10.40
N ILE A 542 5.27 -7.12 -9.69
CA ILE A 542 6.10 -8.28 -9.34
C ILE A 542 5.42 -9.34 -8.48
N TYR A 543 4.33 -8.98 -7.78
CA TYR A 543 3.56 -9.89 -6.92
C TYR A 543 2.14 -10.15 -7.44
N GLY A 544 1.73 -9.54 -8.56
CA GLY A 544 0.40 -9.71 -9.15
C GLY A 544 -0.73 -9.01 -8.41
N HIS A 545 -0.42 -8.04 -7.57
CA HIS A 545 -1.45 -7.31 -6.82
C HIS A 545 -2.31 -6.43 -7.72
N ASP A 546 -1.76 -5.82 -8.80
CA ASP A 546 -2.55 -5.07 -9.77
C ASP A 546 -3.57 -5.96 -10.48
N ALA A 547 -3.15 -7.15 -10.89
CA ALA A 547 -4.03 -8.09 -11.57
C ALA A 547 -5.21 -8.51 -10.68
N ARG A 548 -4.95 -8.86 -9.40
CA ARG A 548 -6.01 -9.23 -8.44
C ARG A 548 -6.92 -8.08 -8.10
N MET A 549 -6.38 -6.90 -7.85
CA MET A 549 -7.17 -5.68 -7.59
C MET A 549 -8.01 -5.28 -8.80
N ALA A 550 -7.47 -5.38 -10.02
CA ALA A 550 -8.21 -5.09 -11.25
C ALA A 550 -9.39 -6.06 -11.44
N ALA A 551 -9.21 -7.34 -11.18
CA ALA A 551 -10.29 -8.32 -11.18
C ALA A 551 -11.40 -7.95 -10.19
N ALA A 552 -11.05 -7.55 -8.98
CA ALA A 552 -12.01 -7.15 -7.95
C ALA A 552 -12.72 -5.83 -8.27
N LEU A 553 -12.01 -4.81 -8.79
CA LEU A 553 -12.58 -3.49 -9.07
C LEU A 553 -13.38 -3.43 -10.37
N PHE A 554 -12.95 -4.18 -11.40
CA PHE A 554 -13.49 -4.06 -12.76
C PHE A 554 -14.19 -5.32 -13.26
N GLY A 555 -14.14 -6.42 -12.50
CA GLY A 555 -14.79 -7.69 -12.87
C GLY A 555 -14.08 -8.42 -14.01
N GLU A 556 -12.79 -8.24 -14.19
CA GLU A 556 -12.00 -8.82 -15.27
C GLU A 556 -11.08 -9.93 -14.78
N ALA A 557 -11.01 -11.03 -15.53
CA ALA A 557 -9.96 -12.02 -15.37
C ALA A 557 -8.67 -11.48 -16.02
N VAL A 558 -7.67 -11.16 -15.22
CA VAL A 558 -6.36 -10.74 -15.73
C VAL A 558 -5.38 -11.89 -15.56
N ALA A 559 -4.74 -12.32 -16.65
CA ALA A 559 -3.63 -13.26 -16.57
C ALA A 559 -2.47 -12.58 -15.85
N TYR A 560 -1.95 -13.23 -14.82
CA TYR A 560 -0.78 -12.76 -14.07
C TYR A 560 0.47 -13.45 -14.59
N ASP A 561 1.42 -12.65 -15.09
CA ASP A 561 2.79 -13.08 -15.38
C ASP A 561 3.75 -12.24 -14.52
N PRO A 562 4.32 -12.80 -13.45
CA PRO A 562 5.23 -12.07 -12.56
C PRO A 562 6.53 -11.65 -13.25
N PHE A 563 6.87 -12.34 -14.32
CA PHE A 563 8.07 -12.08 -15.12
C PHE A 563 7.67 -12.08 -16.60
N PRO A 564 7.20 -10.93 -17.15
CA PRO A 564 7.04 -10.85 -18.59
C PRO A 564 8.36 -11.27 -19.24
N PRO A 565 8.34 -12.11 -20.27
CA PRO A 565 9.57 -12.57 -20.90
C PRO A 565 10.42 -11.34 -21.22
N VAL A 566 11.63 -11.32 -20.68
CA VAL A 566 12.62 -10.33 -21.07
C VAL A 566 12.66 -10.47 -22.59
N SER A 567 12.17 -9.45 -23.31
CA SER A 567 12.26 -9.45 -24.75
C SER A 567 13.72 -9.70 -25.08
N GLU A 568 14.00 -10.87 -25.65
CA GLU A 568 15.33 -11.24 -26.13
C GLU A 568 15.78 -10.18 -27.15
N SER A 569 16.31 -9.09 -26.63
CA SER A 569 16.96 -8.07 -27.43
C SER A 569 18.45 -8.15 -27.14
N SER A 570 19.14 -8.73 -28.11
CA SER A 570 20.59 -8.86 -28.26
C SER A 570 21.21 -10.07 -27.56
N GLU A 571 21.07 -11.25 -28.17
CA GLU A 571 22.19 -12.16 -28.22
C GLU A 571 23.44 -11.38 -28.70
N SER A 572 24.36 -11.13 -27.78
CA SER A 572 25.77 -10.94 -28.18
C SER A 572 26.18 -12.24 -28.86
N PRO A 573 26.79 -12.23 -30.04
CA PRO A 573 27.21 -13.47 -30.71
C PRO A 573 28.16 -14.23 -29.78
N GLU A 574 27.73 -15.40 -29.32
CA GLU A 574 28.60 -16.34 -28.63
C GLU A 574 29.82 -16.61 -29.54
N PRO A 575 31.04 -16.62 -28.98
CA PRO A 575 32.21 -17.06 -29.72
C PRO A 575 31.97 -18.49 -30.21
N GLN A 576 31.96 -18.71 -31.50
CA GLN A 576 31.74 -20.03 -32.11
C GLN A 576 32.73 -21.04 -31.52
N ALA A 577 32.26 -21.95 -30.72
CA ALA A 577 33.06 -23.06 -30.17
C ALA A 577 33.59 -23.94 -31.32
N SER A 578 34.88 -24.25 -31.27
CA SER A 578 35.55 -25.09 -32.25
C SER A 578 34.95 -26.49 -32.31
N PRO A 579 35.03 -27.21 -33.44
CA PRO A 579 34.43 -28.54 -33.63
C PRO A 579 34.83 -29.61 -32.60
N ALA A 580 35.93 -29.42 -31.87
CA ALA A 580 36.40 -30.34 -30.83
C ALA A 580 35.58 -30.23 -29.51
N GLN A 581 34.96 -29.09 -29.23
CA GLN A 581 34.14 -28.88 -28.02
C GLN A 581 32.70 -29.42 -28.16
N ARG A 582 32.18 -29.48 -29.38
CA ARG A 582 30.82 -30.04 -29.65
C ARG A 582 30.70 -31.55 -29.42
N ARG A 583 31.82 -32.32 -29.50
CA ARG A 583 31.78 -33.76 -29.26
C ARG A 583 31.78 -34.19 -27.79
N ARG A 584 32.10 -33.28 -26.86
CA ARG A 584 32.04 -33.57 -25.41
C ARG A 584 30.66 -33.32 -24.77
N GLN A 585 29.82 -32.49 -25.36
CA GLN A 585 28.49 -32.18 -24.84
C GLN A 585 27.39 -33.20 -25.20
N ALA A 586 27.64 -34.11 -26.14
CA ALA A 586 26.67 -35.12 -26.59
C ALA A 586 26.64 -36.41 -25.74
N ARG A 587 27.32 -36.47 -24.59
CA ARG A 587 27.34 -37.62 -23.68
C ARG A 587 26.98 -37.26 -22.22
N GLY A 588 26.10 -36.30 -21.99
CA GLY A 588 25.59 -35.99 -20.68
C GLY A 588 24.20 -36.58 -20.50
N GLY A 589 24.04 -37.48 -19.52
CA GLY A 589 22.77 -37.99 -19.04
C GLY A 589 21.89 -36.88 -18.43
N PRO A 590 20.67 -37.18 -17.97
CA PRO A 590 19.70 -36.19 -17.54
C PRO A 590 20.27 -35.28 -16.45
N ARG A 591 20.10 -33.96 -16.63
CA ARG A 591 20.50 -32.95 -15.63
C ARG A 591 19.74 -33.22 -14.33
N PRO A 592 20.41 -33.33 -13.17
CA PRO A 592 19.71 -33.33 -11.90
C PRO A 592 19.01 -31.97 -11.73
N GLY A 593 17.73 -32.00 -11.31
CA GLY A 593 17.02 -30.77 -10.91
C GLY A 593 17.79 -30.06 -9.80
N ASN A 594 17.69 -28.74 -9.77
CA ASN A 594 18.28 -27.89 -8.73
C ASN A 594 18.02 -28.49 -7.35
N SER A 595 19.07 -28.89 -6.65
CA SER A 595 18.90 -29.45 -5.30
C SER A 595 18.59 -28.31 -4.32
N ILE A 596 17.80 -28.62 -3.31
CA ILE A 596 17.45 -27.69 -2.21
C ILE A 596 18.74 -27.16 -1.54
N ALA A 597 19.81 -27.98 -1.52
CA ALA A 597 21.14 -27.57 -1.06
C ALA A 597 21.75 -26.40 -1.87
N GLU A 598 21.50 -26.34 -3.21
CA GLU A 598 21.90 -25.20 -4.01
C GLU A 598 21.09 -23.94 -3.70
N SER A 599 19.82 -24.07 -3.27
CA SER A 599 19.01 -22.93 -2.87
C SER A 599 19.50 -22.33 -1.55
N LEU A 600 19.83 -23.16 -0.57
CA LEU A 600 20.39 -22.72 0.71
C LEU A 600 21.80 -22.12 0.51
N SER A 601 22.64 -22.77 -0.29
CA SER A 601 23.96 -22.27 -0.66
C SER A 601 23.85 -20.89 -1.35
N ARG A 602 22.94 -20.72 -2.30
CA ARG A 602 22.68 -19.42 -2.93
C ARG A 602 22.17 -18.35 -1.97
N PHE A 603 21.45 -18.76 -0.92
CA PHE A 603 20.99 -17.81 0.11
C PHE A 603 22.11 -17.41 1.06
N LEU A 604 22.99 -18.35 1.44
CA LEU A 604 24.02 -18.16 2.46
C LEU A 604 25.41 -17.84 1.86
N ASP A 605 25.76 -18.37 0.66
CA ASP A 605 27.08 -18.19 0.01
C ASP A 605 27.11 -17.03 -0.99
N ASN A 606 25.98 -16.46 -1.39
CA ASN A 606 25.89 -15.27 -2.20
C ASN A 606 25.57 -14.08 -1.28
#